data_d994c3d9de9b09f4d5accaae68ad9c23
#
_entry.id   d994c3d9de9b09f4d5accaae68ad9c23
#
_cell.length_a   1.000
_cell.length_b   1.000
_cell.length_c   1.000
_cell.angle_alpha   90.00
_cell.angle_beta   90.00
_cell.angle_gamma   90.00
#
_symmetry.space_group_name_H-M   'P 1'
#
loop_
_entity.id
_entity.type
_entity.pdbx_description
1 polymer ?
#
loop_
_entity_poly.entity_id
_entity_poly.type
_entity_poly.pdbx_seq_one_letter_code
_entity_poly.pdbx_strand_id
1 'polypeptide(L)'
;MAKISTCEDTKEIALTIYNGGFGAVKERRTVHLENGVTELIFADVSQKIETDSLIVDGINILEFNYDFDLVDRDKLLRKYIDKEVYLKDRKTGDKKNCRLLSVECGGRCVLEDLETKEIYLDTQAELVLPSLPSGLIVKPALVWKTDGMAVKDVLVSYLSGGFNWTANYVVELKDETLNLIGWAEIENKCGMSFENAKVKLIAGEVNRIKDEEDEIDSRYYVCESAAAPQAEEKAFFDYHMYTLNQLTTLKDNQSKQICILSGNQIPYKQYYKLDLHEEKADVIVEFINCKDDGLGIAMPKGKIKLYKEDEADGSLEFIGEDHVEHTAKDETLKLSIGKAFDIAFEYSEVDRKKAAGFEHYTYECIIRNHKNTEAEISFEPCVWGVWEMVESSHEFIKKTATQLEYRLSVPADSEVLVRFEYKIDRRAEVVVKK
;
A
#
# COMPACT_ATOMS: atom_id res chain seq x y z
N MET A 1 -34.49 29.15 -0.05
CA MET A 1 -33.18 29.46 0.64
C MET A 1 -32.28 28.21 0.50
N ALA A 2 -30.98 28.42 0.37
CA ALA A 2 -30.06 27.29 0.39
C ALA A 2 -30.06 26.62 1.78
N LYS A 3 -30.07 25.29 1.84
CA LYS A 3 -29.94 24.52 3.06
C LYS A 3 -28.53 23.90 3.07
N ILE A 4 -27.88 23.96 4.23
CA ILE A 4 -26.54 23.39 4.41
C ILE A 4 -26.64 22.15 5.29
N SER A 5 -26.05 21.05 4.82
CA SER A 5 -25.85 19.82 5.60
C SER A 5 -24.34 19.62 5.77
N THR A 6 -23.95 19.40 7.00
CA THR A 6 -22.54 19.19 7.40
C THR A 6 -22.31 17.78 7.91
N CYS A 7 -21.08 17.45 8.28
CA CYS A 7 -20.77 16.16 8.91
C CYS A 7 -21.51 15.93 10.24
N GLU A 8 -22.04 16.98 10.89
CA GLU A 8 -22.86 16.86 12.12
C GLU A 8 -24.21 16.18 11.87
N ASP A 9 -24.72 16.22 10.62
CA ASP A 9 -25.96 15.56 10.22
C ASP A 9 -25.77 14.07 9.89
N THR A 10 -24.55 13.58 9.97
CA THR A 10 -24.19 12.21 9.58
C THR A 10 -24.71 11.19 10.57
N LYS A 11 -25.50 10.23 10.09
CA LYS A 11 -25.99 9.07 10.85
C LYS A 11 -25.08 7.86 10.73
N GLU A 12 -24.60 7.60 9.53
CA GLU A 12 -23.74 6.48 9.21
C GLU A 12 -22.70 6.90 8.19
N ILE A 13 -21.48 6.40 8.40
CA ILE A 13 -20.40 6.53 7.44
C ILE A 13 -19.69 5.19 7.27
N ALA A 14 -19.43 4.81 6.02
CA ALA A 14 -18.69 3.62 5.67
C ALA A 14 -17.65 3.93 4.61
N LEU A 15 -16.46 3.37 4.80
CA LEU A 15 -15.33 3.51 3.90
C LEU A 15 -14.97 2.13 3.35
N THR A 16 -14.72 2.06 2.05
CA THR A 16 -14.08 0.91 1.42
C THR A 16 -12.78 1.38 0.79
N ILE A 17 -11.66 0.97 1.35
CA ILE A 17 -10.33 1.45 0.97
C ILE A 17 -9.64 0.38 0.14
N TYR A 18 -9.10 0.78 -1.01
CA TYR A 18 -8.40 -0.07 -1.95
C TYR A 18 -6.88 0.18 -1.85
N ASN A 19 -6.08 -0.82 -2.17
CA ASN A 19 -4.63 -0.69 -2.22
C ASN A 19 -4.10 0.01 -3.49
N GLY A 20 -4.98 0.69 -4.22
CA GLY A 20 -4.68 1.43 -5.45
C GLY A 20 -4.73 2.95 -5.31
N GLY A 21 -4.62 3.50 -4.10
CA GLY A 21 -4.56 4.96 -3.89
C GLY A 21 -5.93 5.66 -3.79
N PHE A 22 -7.03 4.92 -3.68
CA PHE A 22 -8.39 5.46 -3.63
C PHE A 22 -9.30 4.70 -2.65
N GLY A 23 -10.46 5.28 -2.35
CA GLY A 23 -11.50 4.65 -1.55
C GLY A 23 -12.89 5.05 -1.98
N ALA A 24 -13.88 4.24 -1.63
CA ALA A 24 -15.29 4.58 -1.74
C ALA A 24 -15.80 5.07 -0.38
N VAL A 25 -16.36 6.27 -0.37
CA VAL A 25 -17.04 6.86 0.78
C VAL A 25 -18.52 6.65 0.60
N LYS A 26 -19.20 6.17 1.63
CA LYS A 26 -20.65 6.01 1.67
C LYS A 26 -21.19 6.62 2.94
N GLU A 27 -22.00 7.63 2.81
CA GLU A 27 -22.47 8.45 3.92
C GLU A 27 -23.99 8.65 3.88
N ARG A 28 -24.63 8.50 5.03
CA ARG A 28 -26.05 8.76 5.23
C ARG A 28 -26.24 9.96 6.15
N ARG A 29 -26.92 11.01 5.66
CA ARG A 29 -27.29 12.20 6.44
C ARG A 29 -28.79 12.41 6.47
N THR A 30 -29.31 12.98 7.56
CA THR A 30 -30.68 13.48 7.60
C THR A 30 -30.69 14.94 7.21
N VAL A 31 -31.38 15.28 6.14
CA VAL A 31 -31.53 16.65 5.66
C VAL A 31 -32.96 17.14 5.80
N HIS A 32 -33.12 18.39 6.19
CA HIS A 32 -34.41 19.05 6.31
C HIS A 32 -34.58 20.01 5.14
N LEU A 33 -35.37 19.61 4.12
CA LEU A 33 -35.66 20.42 2.94
C LEU A 33 -37.04 21.05 3.07
N GLU A 34 -37.26 22.14 2.35
CA GLU A 34 -38.57 22.75 2.17
C GLU A 34 -39.24 22.16 0.95
N ASN A 35 -40.59 22.20 0.92
CA ASN A 35 -41.33 21.77 -0.27
C ASN A 35 -41.05 22.70 -1.45
N GLY A 36 -40.82 22.13 -2.62
CA GLY A 36 -40.49 22.80 -3.85
C GLY A 36 -39.01 22.83 -4.17
N VAL A 37 -38.60 23.53 -5.20
CA VAL A 37 -37.18 23.56 -5.64
C VAL A 37 -36.35 24.29 -4.58
N THR A 38 -35.38 23.57 -4.04
CA THR A 38 -34.48 24.04 -2.98
C THR A 38 -33.03 23.72 -3.36
N GLU A 39 -32.13 24.60 -2.99
CA GLU A 39 -30.70 24.35 -3.07
C GLU A 39 -30.22 23.68 -1.78
N LEU A 40 -29.57 22.51 -1.92
CA LEU A 40 -28.93 21.80 -0.84
C LEU A 40 -27.40 21.83 -1.00
N ILE A 41 -26.71 22.38 -0.02
CA ILE A 41 -25.26 22.38 0.08
C ILE A 41 -24.85 21.24 1.00
N PHE A 42 -24.32 20.15 0.42
CA PHE A 42 -23.77 19.01 1.14
C PHE A 42 -22.29 19.26 1.36
N ALA A 43 -21.96 19.88 2.48
CA ALA A 43 -20.61 20.30 2.85
C ALA A 43 -19.82 19.17 3.53
N ASP A 44 -18.53 19.41 3.82
CA ASP A 44 -17.65 18.45 4.46
C ASP A 44 -17.56 17.13 3.66
N VAL A 45 -17.15 17.23 2.40
CA VAL A 45 -16.83 16.10 1.53
C VAL A 45 -15.31 16.02 1.29
N SER A 46 -14.83 14.92 0.77
CA SER A 46 -13.42 14.77 0.44
C SER A 46 -12.95 15.83 -0.57
N GLN A 47 -11.75 16.38 -0.36
CA GLN A 47 -11.11 17.30 -1.32
C GLN A 47 -10.70 16.62 -2.63
N LYS A 48 -10.57 15.28 -2.61
CA LYS A 48 -10.18 14.46 -3.76
C LYS A 48 -11.31 13.60 -4.29
N ILE A 49 -12.55 14.10 -4.16
CA ILE A 49 -13.74 13.42 -4.68
C ILE A 49 -13.68 13.31 -6.21
N GLU A 50 -14.06 12.15 -6.73
CA GLU A 50 -14.29 11.93 -8.17
C GLU A 50 -15.77 12.21 -8.45
N THR A 51 -16.06 13.35 -9.03
CA THR A 51 -17.43 13.85 -9.18
C THR A 51 -18.29 13.02 -10.14
N ASP A 52 -17.67 12.32 -11.08
CA ASP A 52 -18.32 11.39 -12.01
C ASP A 52 -18.73 10.06 -11.37
N SER A 53 -18.19 9.75 -10.18
CA SER A 53 -18.51 8.55 -9.41
C SER A 53 -19.69 8.73 -8.44
N LEU A 54 -20.28 9.92 -8.39
CA LEU A 54 -21.29 10.28 -7.39
C LEU A 54 -22.61 9.54 -7.60
N ILE A 55 -23.05 8.83 -6.57
CA ILE A 55 -24.37 8.19 -6.50
C ILE A 55 -25.12 8.78 -5.32
N VAL A 56 -26.31 9.31 -5.57
CA VAL A 56 -27.17 9.90 -4.53
C VAL A 56 -28.52 9.20 -4.54
N ASP A 57 -28.96 8.77 -3.37
CA ASP A 57 -30.27 8.17 -3.14
C ASP A 57 -31.02 8.92 -2.05
N GLY A 58 -32.36 8.93 -2.14
CA GLY A 58 -33.24 9.61 -1.20
C GLY A 58 -33.72 11.00 -1.63
N ILE A 59 -33.07 11.68 -2.60
CA ILE A 59 -33.54 12.95 -3.18
C ILE A 59 -33.45 12.92 -4.70
N ASN A 60 -34.23 13.75 -5.36
CA ASN A 60 -34.16 13.95 -6.81
C ASN A 60 -33.29 15.19 -7.10
N ILE A 61 -32.15 14.98 -7.77
CA ILE A 61 -31.22 16.04 -8.15
C ILE A 61 -31.55 16.52 -9.56
N LEU A 62 -31.83 17.82 -9.68
CA LEU A 62 -32.09 18.48 -10.96
C LEU A 62 -30.81 19.08 -11.56
N GLU A 63 -29.91 19.55 -10.72
CA GLU A 63 -28.66 20.18 -11.09
C GLU A 63 -27.61 19.93 -10.01
N PHE A 64 -26.34 19.76 -10.42
CA PHE A 64 -25.23 19.45 -9.54
C PHE A 64 -24.03 20.32 -9.87
N ASN A 65 -23.43 20.94 -8.82
CA ASN A 65 -22.17 21.64 -8.87
C ASN A 65 -21.26 21.13 -7.76
N TYR A 66 -19.97 21.02 -8.05
CA TYR A 66 -18.95 20.74 -7.06
C TYR A 66 -18.14 22.01 -6.80
N ASP A 67 -18.31 22.59 -5.61
CA ASP A 67 -17.57 23.76 -5.18
C ASP A 67 -16.29 23.29 -4.46
N PHE A 68 -15.13 23.63 -5.02
CA PHE A 68 -13.81 23.25 -4.52
C PHE A 68 -12.81 24.41 -4.46
N ASP A 69 -13.26 25.66 -4.72
CA ASP A 69 -12.41 26.83 -4.65
C ASP A 69 -12.11 27.21 -3.19
N LEU A 70 -11.23 26.40 -2.57
CA LEU A 70 -10.89 26.55 -1.16
C LEU A 70 -10.12 27.84 -0.90
N VAL A 71 -10.40 28.43 0.27
CA VAL A 71 -9.73 29.62 0.78
C VAL A 71 -8.25 29.37 0.95
N ASP A 72 -7.43 30.14 0.25
CA ASP A 72 -6.03 30.37 0.54
C ASP A 72 -5.68 31.85 0.49
N ARG A 73 -4.49 32.22 0.97
CA ARG A 73 -4.07 33.61 1.06
C ARG A 73 -4.05 34.32 -0.30
N ASP A 74 -3.49 33.68 -1.30
CA ASP A 74 -3.31 34.27 -2.63
C ASP A 74 -4.66 34.47 -3.34
N LYS A 75 -5.55 33.49 -3.21
CA LYS A 75 -6.92 33.59 -3.73
C LYS A 75 -7.71 34.66 -3.03
N LEU A 76 -7.62 34.75 -1.70
CA LEU A 76 -8.23 35.86 -0.94
C LEU A 76 -7.77 37.20 -1.45
N LEU A 77 -6.47 37.42 -1.53
CA LEU A 77 -5.90 38.67 -1.99
C LEU A 77 -6.34 39.02 -3.42
N ARG A 78 -6.29 38.06 -4.34
CA ARG A 78 -6.72 38.28 -5.74
C ARG A 78 -8.19 38.66 -5.86
N LYS A 79 -9.07 38.08 -5.04
CA LYS A 79 -10.51 38.46 -5.02
C LYS A 79 -10.80 39.78 -4.35
N TYR A 80 -9.81 40.37 -3.65
CA TYR A 80 -9.88 41.69 -3.06
C TYR A 80 -9.21 42.78 -3.89
N ILE A 81 -8.66 42.49 -5.06
CA ILE A 81 -8.17 43.54 -5.98
C ILE A 81 -9.32 44.47 -6.32
N ASP A 82 -9.05 45.79 -6.26
CA ASP A 82 -9.97 46.92 -6.40
C ASP A 82 -11.09 46.98 -5.35
N LYS A 83 -10.89 46.30 -4.18
CA LYS A 83 -11.83 46.38 -3.04
C LYS A 83 -11.15 47.01 -1.81
N GLU A 84 -12.01 47.44 -0.87
CA GLU A 84 -11.57 47.98 0.40
C GLU A 84 -11.00 46.90 1.32
N VAL A 85 -9.86 47.20 1.94
CA VAL A 85 -9.14 46.41 2.91
C VAL A 85 -8.63 47.31 4.03
N TYR A 86 -8.21 46.75 5.16
CA TYR A 86 -7.65 47.50 6.26
C TYR A 86 -6.16 47.18 6.43
N LEU A 87 -5.35 48.25 6.59
CA LEU A 87 -4.00 48.14 7.13
C LEU A 87 -4.03 48.39 8.63
N LYS A 88 -3.59 47.41 9.42
CA LYS A 88 -3.51 47.50 10.87
C LYS A 88 -2.04 47.66 11.27
N ASP A 89 -1.73 48.77 11.96
CA ASP A 89 -0.41 48.94 12.55
C ASP A 89 -0.19 47.94 13.69
N ARG A 90 0.91 47.21 13.67
CA ARG A 90 1.20 46.15 14.68
C ARG A 90 1.52 46.73 16.07
N LYS A 91 1.96 48.00 16.16
CA LYS A 91 2.36 48.62 17.42
C LYS A 91 1.22 49.37 18.07
N THR A 92 0.50 50.20 17.28
CA THR A 92 -0.58 51.07 17.81
C THR A 92 -1.95 50.36 17.74
N GLY A 93 -2.13 49.39 16.84
CA GLY A 93 -3.41 48.78 16.58
C GLY A 93 -4.35 49.60 15.69
N ASP A 94 -3.92 50.77 15.26
CA ASP A 94 -4.72 51.67 14.41
C ASP A 94 -4.98 51.02 13.05
N LYS A 95 -6.20 51.22 12.52
CA LYS A 95 -6.61 50.72 11.21
C LYS A 95 -6.74 51.85 10.22
N LYS A 96 -6.18 51.71 9.04
CA LYS A 96 -6.35 52.60 7.89
C LYS A 96 -7.16 51.93 6.81
N ASN A 97 -8.08 52.67 6.20
CA ASN A 97 -8.86 52.16 5.08
C ASN A 97 -8.06 52.31 3.78
N CYS A 98 -7.81 51.20 3.11
CA CYS A 98 -7.05 51.13 1.88
C CYS A 98 -7.83 50.40 0.79
N ARG A 99 -7.46 50.61 -0.46
CA ARG A 99 -7.90 49.84 -1.61
C ARG A 99 -6.74 48.98 -2.08
N LEU A 100 -6.95 47.67 -2.28
CA LEU A 100 -5.94 46.78 -2.81
C LEU A 100 -5.87 46.97 -4.33
N LEU A 101 -4.74 47.46 -4.85
CA LEU A 101 -4.55 47.74 -6.27
C LEU A 101 -4.01 46.54 -7.03
N SER A 102 -3.01 45.86 -6.47
CA SER A 102 -2.42 44.69 -7.09
C SER A 102 -1.80 43.74 -6.07
N VAL A 103 -1.62 42.48 -6.50
CA VAL A 103 -0.95 41.43 -5.75
C VAL A 103 0.12 40.81 -6.65
N GLU A 104 1.37 40.82 -6.19
CA GLU A 104 2.52 40.25 -6.88
C GLU A 104 2.80 38.84 -6.38
N CYS A 105 3.73 38.12 -7.08
CA CYS A 105 4.22 36.81 -6.64
C CYS A 105 4.82 36.90 -5.24
N GLY A 106 4.43 35.92 -4.35
CA GLY A 106 4.84 35.94 -2.95
C GLY A 106 3.95 36.75 -2.03
N GLY A 107 2.79 37.23 -2.50
CA GLY A 107 1.77 37.89 -1.69
C GLY A 107 2.12 39.34 -1.30
N ARG A 108 3.06 39.98 -2.00
CA ARG A 108 3.32 41.41 -1.89
C ARG A 108 2.15 42.20 -2.49
N CYS A 109 1.73 43.27 -1.81
CA CYS A 109 0.53 44.02 -2.17
C CYS A 109 0.85 45.49 -2.40
N VAL A 110 0.22 46.08 -3.41
CA VAL A 110 0.18 47.52 -3.63
C VAL A 110 -1.17 48.04 -3.17
N LEU A 111 -1.17 49.04 -2.31
CA LEU A 111 -2.37 49.57 -1.65
C LEU A 111 -2.46 51.09 -1.82
N GLU A 112 -3.65 51.58 -2.02
CA GLU A 112 -3.96 53.03 -2.00
C GLU A 112 -4.68 53.36 -0.69
N ASP A 113 -4.19 54.34 0.06
CA ASP A 113 -4.89 54.88 1.19
C ASP A 113 -6.11 55.68 0.67
N LEU A 114 -7.30 55.41 1.16
CA LEU A 114 -8.53 56.04 0.66
C LEU A 114 -8.68 57.50 1.11
N GLU A 115 -8.01 57.89 2.19
CA GLU A 115 -8.06 59.25 2.74
C GLU A 115 -6.96 60.13 2.15
N THR A 116 -5.69 59.66 2.19
CA THR A 116 -4.52 60.48 1.76
C THR A 116 -4.18 60.34 0.29
N LYS A 117 -4.68 59.30 -0.38
CA LYS A 117 -4.33 58.87 -1.75
C LYS A 117 -2.89 58.43 -1.95
N GLU A 118 -2.17 58.23 -0.86
CA GLU A 118 -0.81 57.70 -0.90
C GLU A 118 -0.82 56.21 -1.35
N ILE A 119 0.23 55.79 -2.06
CA ILE A 119 0.44 54.42 -2.50
C ILE A 119 1.45 53.73 -1.58
N TYR A 120 1.05 52.67 -0.95
CA TYR A 120 1.91 51.83 -0.13
C TYR A 120 2.44 50.66 -0.95
N LEU A 121 3.78 50.48 -0.97
CA LEU A 121 4.49 49.35 -1.56
C LEU A 121 5.11 48.52 -0.43
N ASP A 122 4.89 47.25 -0.43
CA ASP A 122 5.54 46.29 0.49
C ASP A 122 5.43 46.67 1.99
N THR A 123 4.22 46.99 2.44
CA THR A 123 4.00 47.40 3.85
C THR A 123 4.29 46.25 4.85
N GLN A 124 4.89 46.61 6.01
CA GLN A 124 5.04 45.72 7.14
C GLN A 124 3.81 45.64 8.06
N ALA A 125 2.78 46.44 7.78
CA ALA A 125 1.53 46.42 8.51
C ALA A 125 0.74 45.12 8.21
N GLU A 126 -0.13 44.74 9.14
CA GLU A 126 -1.02 43.61 8.97
C GLU A 126 -2.18 43.98 8.04
N LEU A 127 -2.33 43.21 6.93
CA LEU A 127 -3.46 43.35 6.04
C LEU A 127 -4.66 42.58 6.59
N VAL A 128 -5.78 43.27 6.78
CA VAL A 128 -7.02 42.71 7.32
C VAL A 128 -8.12 42.86 6.27
N LEU A 129 -8.73 41.73 5.94
CA LEU A 129 -9.85 41.67 5.00
C LEU A 129 -11.17 41.75 5.77
N PRO A 130 -12.16 42.55 5.30
CA PRO A 130 -13.40 42.75 6.05
C PRO A 130 -14.29 41.49 6.14
N SER A 131 -14.28 40.62 5.14
CA SER A 131 -15.11 39.42 5.11
C SER A 131 -14.55 38.35 4.16
N LEU A 132 -15.12 37.18 4.16
CA LEU A 132 -14.85 36.18 3.14
C LEU A 132 -15.53 36.60 1.83
N PRO A 133 -14.81 36.72 0.70
CA PRO A 133 -15.41 37.07 -0.58
C PRO A 133 -16.29 35.93 -1.12
N SER A 134 -17.34 36.28 -1.85
CA SER A 134 -18.23 35.33 -2.50
C SER A 134 -17.44 34.39 -3.45
N GLY A 135 -17.81 33.11 -3.49
CA GLY A 135 -17.22 32.10 -4.34
C GLY A 135 -15.93 31.50 -3.82
N LEU A 136 -15.50 31.80 -2.57
CA LEU A 136 -14.51 30.99 -1.84
C LEU A 136 -15.20 30.29 -0.68
N ILE A 137 -14.84 29.03 -0.48
CA ILE A 137 -15.38 28.18 0.58
C ILE A 137 -14.26 27.69 1.49
N VAL A 138 -14.60 27.42 2.75
CA VAL A 138 -13.62 26.91 3.73
C VAL A 138 -13.38 25.40 3.57
N LYS A 139 -14.42 24.67 3.14
CA LYS A 139 -14.39 23.22 2.90
C LYS A 139 -15.13 22.90 1.61
N PRO A 140 -14.73 21.86 0.88
CA PRO A 140 -15.41 21.45 -0.35
C PRO A 140 -16.87 21.08 -0.08
N ALA A 141 -17.72 21.34 -1.05
CA ALA A 141 -19.15 21.08 -0.97
C ALA A 141 -19.75 20.61 -2.31
N LEU A 142 -20.72 19.72 -2.24
CA LEU A 142 -21.60 19.36 -3.34
C LEU A 142 -22.85 20.24 -3.25
N VAL A 143 -23.14 20.99 -4.30
CA VAL A 143 -24.29 21.91 -4.35
C VAL A 143 -25.33 21.33 -5.29
N TRP A 144 -26.48 20.98 -4.75
CA TRP A 144 -27.57 20.36 -5.50
C TRP A 144 -28.81 21.24 -5.53
N LYS A 145 -29.39 21.35 -6.71
CA LYS A 145 -30.74 21.84 -6.87
C LYS A 145 -31.69 20.66 -6.89
N THR A 146 -32.63 20.62 -5.98
CA THR A 146 -33.52 19.48 -5.75
C THR A 146 -34.98 19.95 -5.70
N ASP A 147 -35.90 19.06 -6.06
CA ASP A 147 -37.34 19.23 -5.96
C ASP A 147 -37.90 18.86 -4.57
N GLY A 148 -37.33 19.34 -3.53
CA GLY A 148 -37.39 18.98 -2.14
C GLY A 148 -38.70 18.42 -1.57
N MET A 149 -38.56 17.52 -0.61
CA MET A 149 -39.62 17.09 0.34
C MET A 149 -39.10 17.34 1.77
N ALA A 150 -40.04 17.61 2.71
CA ALA A 150 -39.74 18.27 4.01
C ALA A 150 -38.63 17.63 4.87
N VAL A 151 -38.47 16.31 4.90
CA VAL A 151 -37.40 15.60 5.64
C VAL A 151 -36.99 14.36 4.84
N LYS A 152 -35.72 14.18 4.65
CA LYS A 152 -35.16 13.06 3.92
C LYS A 152 -33.89 12.51 4.57
N ASP A 153 -33.76 11.19 4.55
CA ASP A 153 -32.48 10.53 4.71
C ASP A 153 -31.83 10.41 3.33
N VAL A 154 -30.71 11.07 3.15
CA VAL A 154 -29.94 11.10 1.91
C VAL A 154 -28.75 10.19 2.06
N LEU A 155 -28.61 9.24 1.15
CA LEU A 155 -27.43 8.37 1.04
C LEU A 155 -26.58 8.85 -0.12
N VAL A 156 -25.34 9.18 0.17
CA VAL A 156 -24.34 9.63 -0.81
C VAL A 156 -23.22 8.63 -0.87
N SER A 157 -22.85 8.21 -2.07
CA SER A 157 -21.70 7.37 -2.31
C SER A 157 -20.82 7.99 -3.40
N TYR A 158 -19.51 8.01 -3.20
CA TYR A 158 -18.56 8.52 -4.19
C TYR A 158 -17.19 7.87 -4.03
N LEU A 159 -16.40 7.89 -5.09
CA LEU A 159 -14.98 7.55 -5.04
C LEU A 159 -14.17 8.80 -4.69
N SER A 160 -13.07 8.59 -4.00
CA SER A 160 -12.12 9.63 -3.62
C SER A 160 -10.70 9.11 -3.68
N GLY A 161 -9.81 9.88 -4.28
CA GLY A 161 -8.39 9.69 -4.11
C GLY A 161 -7.91 10.00 -2.69
N GLY A 162 -6.63 9.72 -2.42
CA GLY A 162 -5.98 10.04 -1.15
C GLY A 162 -6.23 9.04 -0.02
N PHE A 163 -6.81 7.90 -0.31
CA PHE A 163 -6.81 6.73 0.56
C PHE A 163 -5.81 5.71 0.04
N ASN A 164 -5.13 5.05 0.95
CA ASN A 164 -4.33 3.87 0.63
C ASN A 164 -4.31 2.90 1.80
N TRP A 165 -4.00 1.64 1.54
CA TRP A 165 -3.65 0.71 2.58
C TRP A 165 -2.65 -0.33 2.08
N THR A 166 -1.78 -0.78 2.97
CA THR A 166 -0.76 -1.80 2.71
C THR A 166 -0.75 -2.81 3.85
N ALA A 167 -0.40 -4.06 3.53
CA ALA A 167 -0.17 -5.07 4.54
C ALA A 167 1.31 -5.07 4.96
N ASN A 168 1.55 -5.14 6.25
CA ASN A 168 2.89 -5.28 6.84
C ASN A 168 2.85 -6.46 7.80
N TYR A 169 3.84 -7.35 7.70
CA TYR A 169 3.92 -8.56 8.50
C TYR A 169 5.15 -8.54 9.40
N VAL A 170 4.96 -9.05 10.61
CA VAL A 170 6.05 -9.28 11.55
C VAL A 170 6.05 -10.76 11.90
N VAL A 171 7.21 -11.39 11.75
CA VAL A 171 7.45 -12.80 12.07
C VAL A 171 8.49 -12.89 13.16
N GLU A 172 8.18 -13.62 14.21
CA GLU A 172 9.10 -14.04 15.25
C GLU A 172 9.43 -15.53 15.05
N LEU A 173 10.68 -15.84 14.70
CA LEU A 173 11.14 -17.21 14.58
C LEU A 173 11.50 -17.79 15.94
N LYS A 174 10.99 -18.97 16.23
CA LYS A 174 11.38 -19.86 17.32
C LYS A 174 12.09 -21.09 16.75
N ASP A 175 12.47 -22.05 17.56
CA ASP A 175 13.28 -23.19 17.08
C ASP A 175 12.62 -23.98 15.93
N GLU A 176 11.36 -24.37 16.08
CA GLU A 176 10.63 -25.19 15.10
C GLU A 176 9.34 -24.52 14.59
N THR A 177 8.96 -23.40 15.19
CA THR A 177 7.72 -22.68 14.88
C THR A 177 7.97 -21.18 14.72
N LEU A 178 7.02 -20.49 14.10
CA LEU A 178 7.01 -19.03 14.05
C LEU A 178 5.69 -18.46 14.54
N ASN A 179 5.75 -17.24 15.04
CA ASN A 179 4.58 -16.40 15.28
C ASN A 179 4.52 -15.34 14.19
N LEU A 180 3.33 -15.08 13.66
CA LEU A 180 3.12 -14.10 12.59
C LEU A 180 1.99 -13.15 12.95
N ILE A 181 2.23 -11.84 12.79
CA ILE A 181 1.21 -10.79 12.93
C ILE A 181 1.16 -10.00 11.64
N GLY A 182 -0.04 -9.82 11.09
CA GLY A 182 -0.30 -9.00 9.91
C GLY A 182 -1.05 -7.72 10.29
N TRP A 183 -0.50 -6.59 9.89
CA TRP A 183 -1.04 -5.25 10.09
C TRP A 183 -1.54 -4.67 8.77
N ALA A 184 -2.71 -4.06 8.76
CA ALA A 184 -3.12 -3.13 7.74
C ALA A 184 -2.72 -1.72 8.16
N GLU A 185 -1.83 -1.11 7.40
CA GLU A 185 -1.50 0.31 7.51
C GLU A 185 -2.40 1.09 6.57
N ILE A 186 -3.28 1.91 7.15
CA ILE A 186 -4.31 2.68 6.43
C ILE A 186 -3.91 4.15 6.45
N GLU A 187 -3.74 4.74 5.27
CA GLU A 187 -3.48 6.17 5.10
C GLU A 187 -4.73 6.90 4.65
N ASN A 188 -4.98 8.05 5.27
CA ASN A 188 -6.00 9.02 4.84
C ASN A 188 -5.34 10.37 4.54
N LYS A 189 -5.31 10.75 3.28
CA LYS A 189 -4.80 12.02 2.74
C LYS A 189 -5.84 12.68 1.80
N CYS A 190 -7.12 12.43 2.06
CA CYS A 190 -8.21 12.92 1.21
C CYS A 190 -8.69 14.33 1.54
N GLY A 191 -8.11 14.97 2.58
CA GLY A 191 -8.50 16.31 3.04
C GLY A 191 -9.71 16.32 3.97
N MET A 192 -10.14 15.17 4.50
CA MET A 192 -11.27 15.03 5.41
C MET A 192 -11.02 13.95 6.46
N SER A 193 -11.52 14.15 7.68
CA SER A 193 -11.54 13.15 8.75
C SER A 193 -12.87 12.40 8.78
N PHE A 194 -12.83 11.12 9.09
CA PHE A 194 -14.01 10.25 9.21
C PHE A 194 -14.07 9.68 10.62
N GLU A 195 -15.09 10.06 11.36
CA GLU A 195 -15.28 9.61 12.73
C GLU A 195 -16.23 8.42 12.79
N ASN A 196 -15.87 7.41 13.60
CA ASN A 196 -16.70 6.22 13.82
C ASN A 196 -17.18 5.53 12.53
N ALA A 197 -16.33 5.46 11.52
CA ALA A 197 -16.65 4.86 10.23
C ALA A 197 -16.60 3.33 10.28
N LYS A 198 -17.51 2.69 9.55
CA LYS A 198 -17.39 1.27 9.19
C LYS A 198 -16.34 1.15 8.09
N VAL A 199 -15.22 0.48 8.35
CA VAL A 199 -14.10 0.39 7.38
C VAL A 199 -14.01 -1.01 6.81
N LYS A 200 -13.85 -1.08 5.49
CA LYS A 200 -13.53 -2.27 4.72
C LYS A 200 -12.26 -2.01 3.91
N LEU A 201 -11.40 -3.01 3.83
CA LEU A 201 -10.18 -2.99 3.04
C LEU A 201 -10.31 -4.02 1.92
N ILE A 202 -10.01 -3.63 0.70
CA ILE A 202 -10.03 -4.53 -0.47
C ILE A 202 -8.60 -4.78 -0.90
N ALA A 203 -8.20 -6.06 -0.91
CA ALA A 203 -6.95 -6.54 -1.47
C ALA A 203 -7.20 -7.13 -2.86
N GLY A 204 -6.42 -6.71 -3.84
CA GLY A 204 -6.50 -7.15 -5.23
C GLY A 204 -6.35 -5.99 -6.21
N GLU A 205 -6.11 -6.31 -7.47
CA GLU A 205 -5.92 -5.31 -8.51
C GLU A 205 -7.24 -4.93 -9.17
N VAL A 206 -7.75 -3.75 -8.82
CA VAL A 206 -8.96 -3.19 -9.44
C VAL A 206 -8.56 -2.44 -10.70
N ASN A 207 -9.14 -2.83 -11.84
CA ASN A 207 -8.93 -2.12 -13.10
C ASN A 207 -9.53 -0.71 -13.03
N ARG A 208 -8.66 0.30 -13.18
CA ARG A 208 -9.05 1.71 -13.30
C ARG A 208 -8.38 2.34 -14.51
N ILE A 209 -9.09 3.23 -15.19
CA ILE A 209 -8.47 4.13 -16.16
C ILE A 209 -7.74 5.19 -15.34
N LYS A 210 -6.40 5.20 -15.38
CA LYS A 210 -5.59 6.21 -14.70
C LYS A 210 -5.46 7.43 -15.61
N ASP A 211 -5.88 8.60 -15.15
CA ASP A 211 -5.38 9.86 -15.67
C ASP A 211 -3.94 10.03 -15.14
N GLU A 212 -3.00 10.41 -16.04
CA GLU A 212 -1.55 10.42 -15.77
C GLU A 212 -1.17 11.52 -14.76
N GLU A 213 -1.37 11.31 -13.47
CA GLU A 213 -0.76 12.11 -12.39
C GLU A 213 -1.11 11.49 -11.02
N ASP A 214 -0.26 10.59 -10.47
CA ASP A 214 -0.17 10.37 -9.01
C ASP A 214 0.89 9.33 -8.68
N GLU A 215 2.16 9.76 -8.45
CA GLU A 215 3.17 8.96 -7.74
C GLU A 215 3.13 9.31 -6.24
N ILE A 216 2.87 8.33 -5.40
CA ILE A 216 2.84 8.48 -3.94
C ILE A 216 4.07 7.81 -3.33
N ASP A 217 4.87 8.62 -2.65
CA ASP A 217 6.04 8.20 -1.85
C ASP A 217 5.58 7.71 -0.46
N SER A 218 5.94 6.47 -0.10
CA SER A 218 5.54 5.84 1.17
C SER A 218 6.71 5.79 2.17
N ARG A 219 6.53 6.34 3.38
CA ARG A 219 7.46 6.27 4.51
C ARG A 219 6.90 5.38 5.62
N TYR A 220 7.74 4.54 6.21
CA TYR A 220 7.38 3.47 7.13
C TYR A 220 7.67 3.82 8.60
N TYR A 221 6.76 3.39 9.49
CA TYR A 221 6.97 3.33 10.94
C TYR A 221 6.57 1.95 11.47
N VAL A 222 7.34 1.39 12.38
CA VAL A 222 7.11 0.09 13.01
C VAL A 222 6.63 0.28 14.43
N CYS A 223 5.54 -0.40 14.81
CA CYS A 223 5.09 -0.54 16.20
C CYS A 223 4.99 -2.02 16.56
N GLU A 224 5.67 -2.41 17.63
CA GLU A 224 5.58 -3.75 18.21
C GLU A 224 4.50 -3.80 19.28
N SER A 225 3.48 -4.63 19.13
CA SER A 225 2.68 -5.19 20.23
C SER A 225 1.82 -6.34 19.71
N ALA A 226 1.73 -7.42 20.48
CA ALA A 226 0.84 -8.53 20.20
C ALA A 226 -0.63 -8.06 20.29
N ALA A 227 -1.34 -8.03 19.17
CA ALA A 227 -2.74 -7.66 19.09
C ALA A 227 -3.56 -8.82 18.53
N ALA A 228 -4.78 -9.00 19.06
CA ALA A 228 -5.73 -9.93 18.46
C ALA A 228 -6.28 -9.36 17.13
N PRO A 229 -6.57 -10.19 16.13
CA PRO A 229 -7.15 -9.77 14.86
C PRO A 229 -8.44 -8.97 15.04
N GLN A 230 -8.54 -7.82 14.38
CA GLN A 230 -9.67 -6.91 14.45
C GLN A 230 -10.47 -6.85 13.14
N ALA A 231 -10.28 -7.81 12.24
CA ALA A 231 -10.97 -7.87 10.97
C ALA A 231 -11.48 -9.29 10.66
N GLU A 232 -12.60 -9.35 9.93
CA GLU A 232 -13.12 -10.57 9.32
C GLU A 232 -12.83 -10.55 7.81
N GLU A 233 -12.17 -11.59 7.32
CA GLU A 233 -11.87 -11.77 5.89
C GLU A 233 -13.01 -12.54 5.21
N LYS A 234 -13.35 -12.11 3.98
CA LYS A 234 -14.22 -12.89 3.08
C LYS A 234 -13.88 -12.63 1.62
N ALA A 235 -14.06 -13.64 0.77
CA ALA A 235 -14.02 -13.45 -0.67
C ALA A 235 -15.18 -12.53 -1.12
N PHE A 236 -14.87 -11.55 -1.99
CA PHE A 236 -15.82 -10.65 -2.60
C PHE A 236 -15.50 -10.48 -4.07
N PHE A 237 -16.30 -11.08 -4.97
CA PHE A 237 -15.96 -11.22 -6.38
C PHE A 237 -14.61 -11.96 -6.51
N ASP A 238 -13.62 -11.44 -7.23
CA ASP A 238 -12.27 -12.02 -7.32
C ASP A 238 -11.26 -11.33 -6.36
N TYR A 239 -11.75 -10.62 -5.34
CA TYR A 239 -10.97 -9.88 -4.34
C TYR A 239 -11.16 -10.47 -2.95
N HIS A 240 -10.24 -10.13 -2.05
CA HIS A 240 -10.39 -10.39 -0.62
C HIS A 240 -10.74 -9.11 0.13
N MET A 241 -11.83 -9.16 0.89
CA MET A 241 -12.33 -8.03 1.68
C MET A 241 -12.13 -8.30 3.16
N TYR A 242 -11.46 -7.39 3.84
CA TYR A 242 -11.27 -7.39 5.29
C TYR A 242 -12.20 -6.34 5.88
N THR A 243 -13.20 -6.77 6.65
CA THR A 243 -14.13 -5.88 7.34
C THR A 243 -13.67 -5.68 8.76
N LEU A 244 -13.39 -4.43 9.18
CA LEU A 244 -13.02 -4.15 10.56
C LEU A 244 -14.22 -4.36 11.49
N ASN A 245 -13.97 -5.06 12.60
CA ASN A 245 -15.03 -5.44 13.56
C ASN A 245 -15.53 -4.24 14.39
N GLN A 246 -14.72 -3.17 14.48
CA GLN A 246 -15.03 -1.99 15.27
C GLN A 246 -15.11 -0.74 14.40
N LEU A 247 -15.97 0.19 14.81
CA LEU A 247 -16.01 1.52 14.21
C LEU A 247 -14.66 2.21 14.41
N THR A 248 -14.15 2.80 13.35
CA THR A 248 -12.79 3.34 13.32
C THR A 248 -12.82 4.80 12.91
N THR A 249 -12.11 5.64 13.65
CA THR A 249 -11.87 7.04 13.27
C THR A 249 -10.58 7.12 12.47
N LEU A 250 -10.66 7.65 11.24
CA LEU A 250 -9.53 7.94 10.36
C LEU A 250 -9.41 9.46 10.19
N LYS A 251 -8.43 10.07 10.86
CA LYS A 251 -8.18 11.51 10.74
C LYS A 251 -7.46 11.82 9.43
N ASP A 252 -7.70 13.02 8.91
CA ASP A 252 -6.94 13.51 7.76
C ASP A 252 -5.44 13.60 8.06
N ASN A 253 -4.60 13.29 7.07
CA ASN A 253 -3.14 13.21 7.20
C ASN A 253 -2.66 12.27 8.33
N GLN A 254 -3.34 11.16 8.53
CA GLN A 254 -3.01 10.13 9.51
C GLN A 254 -2.76 8.79 8.82
N SER A 255 -1.70 8.08 9.26
CA SER A 255 -1.55 6.64 9.08
C SER A 255 -2.00 5.90 10.34
N LYS A 256 -2.75 4.83 10.19
CA LYS A 256 -3.26 4.00 11.29
C LYS A 256 -2.98 2.53 10.99
N GLN A 257 -2.40 1.83 11.96
CA GLN A 257 -2.17 0.38 11.87
C GLN A 257 -3.26 -0.39 12.63
N ILE A 258 -3.81 -1.41 12.00
CA ILE A 258 -4.83 -2.29 12.56
C ILE A 258 -4.43 -3.73 12.29
N CYS A 259 -4.41 -4.56 13.32
CA CYS A 259 -4.13 -5.99 13.18
C CYS A 259 -5.26 -6.67 12.41
N ILE A 260 -4.94 -7.28 11.27
CA ILE A 260 -5.90 -7.98 10.41
C ILE A 260 -5.79 -9.49 10.49
N LEU A 261 -4.64 -10.01 10.89
CA LEU A 261 -4.42 -11.44 11.09
C LEU A 261 -3.31 -11.69 12.13
N SER A 262 -3.40 -12.83 12.79
CA SER A 262 -2.31 -13.34 13.61
C SER A 262 -2.33 -14.87 13.60
N GLY A 263 -1.16 -15.48 13.60
CA GLY A 263 -0.95 -16.91 13.76
C GLY A 263 0.16 -17.18 14.78
N ASN A 264 0.00 -18.20 15.58
CA ASN A 264 0.97 -18.59 16.58
C ASN A 264 1.35 -20.04 16.41
N GLN A 265 2.60 -20.37 16.71
CA GLN A 265 3.14 -21.74 16.65
C GLN A 265 2.99 -22.38 15.27
N ILE A 266 3.18 -21.61 14.22
CA ILE A 266 3.12 -22.08 12.83
C ILE A 266 4.40 -22.88 12.54
N PRO A 267 4.32 -24.16 12.15
CA PRO A 267 5.49 -24.93 11.77
C PRO A 267 6.18 -24.34 10.53
N TYR A 268 7.48 -24.25 10.55
CA TYR A 268 8.24 -23.82 9.40
C TYR A 268 9.44 -24.72 9.13
N LYS A 269 10.01 -24.64 7.93
CA LYS A 269 11.27 -25.26 7.54
C LYS A 269 12.26 -24.18 7.15
N GLN A 270 13.48 -24.31 7.61
CA GLN A 270 14.60 -23.50 7.18
C GLN A 270 15.55 -24.34 6.34
N TYR A 271 15.93 -23.84 5.17
CA TYR A 271 16.93 -24.46 4.32
C TYR A 271 17.74 -23.42 3.56
N TYR A 272 18.81 -23.85 2.91
CA TYR A 272 19.69 -22.98 2.14
C TYR A 272 19.52 -23.27 0.65
N LYS A 273 19.17 -22.26 -0.13
CA LYS A 273 19.05 -22.36 -1.58
C LYS A 273 20.30 -21.78 -2.24
N LEU A 274 20.97 -22.57 -3.08
CA LEU A 274 22.16 -22.12 -3.79
C LEU A 274 21.79 -21.19 -4.94
N ASP A 275 22.20 -19.94 -4.87
CA ASP A 275 22.09 -18.99 -5.96
C ASP A 275 23.34 -19.08 -6.86
N LEU A 276 23.19 -19.75 -8.00
CA LEU A 276 24.28 -20.04 -8.94
C LEU A 276 24.78 -18.79 -9.68
N HIS A 277 24.06 -17.67 -9.64
CA HIS A 277 24.47 -16.41 -10.28
C HIS A 277 25.32 -15.56 -9.33
N GLU A 278 24.94 -15.52 -8.06
CA GLU A 278 25.67 -14.74 -7.04
C GLU A 278 26.74 -15.56 -6.28
N GLU A 279 26.84 -16.86 -6.54
CA GLU A 279 27.74 -17.80 -5.84
C GLU A 279 27.57 -17.75 -4.32
N LYS A 280 26.33 -17.59 -3.85
CA LYS A 280 25.94 -17.48 -2.44
C LYS A 280 24.72 -18.35 -2.16
N ALA A 281 24.58 -18.79 -0.92
CA ALA A 281 23.42 -19.52 -0.47
C ALA A 281 22.39 -18.57 0.20
N ASP A 282 21.16 -18.54 -0.30
CA ASP A 282 20.06 -17.86 0.34
C ASP A 282 19.54 -18.65 1.53
N VAL A 283 19.23 -17.97 2.62
CA VAL A 283 18.52 -18.54 3.76
C VAL A 283 17.03 -18.45 3.49
N ILE A 284 16.37 -19.58 3.34
CA ILE A 284 14.93 -19.65 3.04
C ILE A 284 14.17 -20.14 4.26
N VAL A 285 13.11 -19.42 4.62
CA VAL A 285 12.08 -19.84 5.58
C VAL A 285 10.82 -20.19 4.82
N GLU A 286 10.33 -21.41 4.96
CA GLU A 286 9.17 -21.93 4.25
C GLU A 286 8.10 -22.38 5.24
N PHE A 287 6.86 -21.90 5.08
CA PHE A 287 5.70 -22.34 5.88
C PHE A 287 4.41 -22.32 5.05
N ILE A 288 3.36 -22.97 5.55
CA ILE A 288 2.10 -23.11 4.84
C ILE A 288 1.04 -22.21 5.48
N ASN A 289 0.30 -21.46 4.65
CA ASN A 289 -0.83 -20.66 5.09
C ASN A 289 -2.07 -21.54 5.27
N CYS A 290 -2.07 -22.46 6.22
CA CYS A 290 -3.23 -23.31 6.44
C CYS A 290 -3.84 -23.16 7.84
N LYS A 291 -5.11 -23.54 7.96
CA LYS A 291 -5.85 -23.39 9.21
C LYS A 291 -5.34 -24.33 10.31
N ASP A 292 -4.91 -25.52 9.94
CA ASP A 292 -4.43 -26.52 10.88
C ASP A 292 -3.10 -26.09 11.53
N ASP A 293 -2.33 -25.25 10.83
CA ASP A 293 -1.08 -24.66 11.31
C ASP A 293 -1.28 -23.23 11.90
N GLY A 294 -2.52 -22.83 12.18
CA GLY A 294 -2.79 -21.58 12.91
C GLY A 294 -2.97 -20.32 12.06
N LEU A 295 -3.03 -20.43 10.71
CA LEU A 295 -3.32 -19.35 9.76
C LEU A 295 -4.62 -19.63 8.97
N GLY A 296 -4.53 -19.85 7.67
CA GLY A 296 -5.65 -20.28 6.82
C GLY A 296 -6.60 -19.16 6.38
N ILE A 297 -6.09 -17.94 6.27
CA ILE A 297 -6.79 -16.79 5.68
C ILE A 297 -5.95 -16.22 4.54
N ALA A 298 -6.61 -15.58 3.57
CA ALA A 298 -5.87 -14.91 2.50
C ALA A 298 -4.91 -13.86 3.08
N MET A 299 -3.68 -13.81 2.56
CA MET A 299 -2.67 -12.83 2.94
C MET A 299 -2.48 -11.84 1.79
N PRO A 300 -2.79 -10.55 1.98
CA PRO A 300 -2.51 -9.50 1.00
C PRO A 300 -1.01 -9.36 0.73
N LYS A 301 -0.66 -8.91 -0.46
CA LYS A 301 0.74 -8.56 -0.75
C LYS A 301 1.23 -7.48 0.20
N GLY A 302 2.48 -7.62 0.65
CA GLY A 302 3.06 -6.69 1.59
C GLY A 302 4.48 -7.02 1.99
N LYS A 303 5.05 -6.18 2.84
CA LYS A 303 6.38 -6.39 3.40
C LYS A 303 6.30 -7.29 4.63
N ILE A 304 7.23 -8.23 4.74
CA ILE A 304 7.37 -9.12 5.88
C ILE A 304 8.75 -8.94 6.51
N LYS A 305 8.79 -8.72 7.81
CA LYS A 305 10.01 -8.58 8.60
C LYS A 305 10.14 -9.74 9.55
N LEU A 306 11.34 -10.30 9.62
CA LEU A 306 11.63 -11.46 10.45
C LEU A 306 12.57 -11.08 11.59
N TYR A 307 12.23 -11.58 12.76
CA TYR A 307 12.99 -11.41 13.99
C TYR A 307 13.27 -12.78 14.61
N LYS A 308 14.38 -12.91 15.30
CA LYS A 308 14.72 -14.09 16.10
C LYS A 308 15.23 -13.65 17.46
N GLU A 309 14.84 -14.38 18.51
CA GLU A 309 15.31 -14.16 19.86
C GLU A 309 16.79 -14.54 19.98
N ASP A 310 17.61 -13.64 20.54
CA ASP A 310 18.98 -13.95 20.95
C ASP A 310 18.92 -14.70 22.28
N GLU A 311 19.41 -15.93 22.29
CA GLU A 311 19.44 -16.79 23.49
C GLU A 311 20.29 -16.20 24.63
N ALA A 312 21.18 -15.25 24.33
CA ALA A 312 22.08 -14.68 25.31
C ALA A 312 21.41 -13.68 26.25
N ASP A 313 20.46 -12.89 25.77
CA ASP A 313 19.83 -11.82 26.54
C ASP A 313 18.29 -11.76 26.38
N GLY A 314 17.71 -12.59 25.50
CA GLY A 314 16.27 -12.65 25.21
C GLY A 314 15.77 -11.49 24.36
N SER A 315 16.65 -10.69 23.73
CA SER A 315 16.26 -9.63 22.81
C SER A 315 15.82 -10.18 21.47
N LEU A 316 14.87 -9.49 20.83
CA LEU A 316 14.46 -9.82 19.46
C LEU A 316 15.33 -9.08 18.46
N GLU A 317 16.12 -9.83 17.69
CA GLU A 317 17.01 -9.28 16.69
C GLU A 317 16.40 -9.38 15.28
N PHE A 318 16.50 -8.28 14.53
CA PHE A 318 16.08 -8.26 13.13
C PHE A 318 17.03 -9.12 12.27
N ILE A 319 16.50 -10.12 11.58
CA ILE A 319 17.30 -11.06 10.77
C ILE A 319 17.10 -10.92 9.28
N GLY A 320 16.08 -10.19 8.83
CA GLY A 320 15.85 -9.90 7.42
C GLY A 320 14.42 -9.49 7.09
N GLU A 321 14.22 -9.05 5.85
CA GLU A 321 12.90 -8.73 5.32
C GLU A 321 12.74 -9.23 3.89
N ASP A 322 11.49 -9.50 3.50
CA ASP A 322 11.11 -9.93 2.16
C ASP A 322 9.74 -9.35 1.79
N HIS A 323 9.30 -9.60 0.57
CA HIS A 323 7.97 -9.29 0.08
C HIS A 323 7.12 -10.54 -0.05
N VAL A 324 5.90 -10.48 0.47
CA VAL A 324 4.87 -11.49 0.27
C VAL A 324 3.96 -11.04 -0.86
N GLU A 325 3.75 -11.88 -1.85
CA GLU A 325 2.72 -11.70 -2.86
C GLU A 325 1.33 -12.06 -2.30
N HIS A 326 0.27 -11.71 -3.04
CA HIS A 326 -1.08 -12.15 -2.67
C HIS A 326 -1.12 -13.67 -2.54
N THR A 327 -1.23 -14.16 -1.31
CA THR A 327 -1.16 -15.58 -1.00
C THR A 327 -2.52 -16.09 -0.52
N ALA A 328 -3.09 -17.02 -1.27
CA ALA A 328 -4.35 -17.64 -0.92
C ALA A 328 -4.19 -18.58 0.30
N LYS A 329 -5.32 -18.98 0.85
CA LYS A 329 -5.36 -20.05 1.83
C LYS A 329 -4.79 -21.35 1.24
N ASP A 330 -4.12 -22.13 2.09
CA ASP A 330 -3.49 -23.44 1.79
C ASP A 330 -2.30 -23.37 0.82
N GLU A 331 -1.77 -22.17 0.55
CA GLU A 331 -0.57 -21.95 -0.25
C GLU A 331 0.71 -21.88 0.61
N THR A 332 1.84 -22.22 0.01
CA THR A 332 3.16 -22.19 0.66
C THR A 332 3.85 -20.87 0.46
N LEU A 333 4.29 -20.25 1.57
CA LEU A 333 5.16 -19.08 1.56
C LEU A 333 6.62 -19.49 1.68
N LYS A 334 7.48 -18.82 0.87
CA LYS A 334 8.93 -18.97 0.89
C LYS A 334 9.55 -17.59 0.99
N LEU A 335 10.25 -17.36 2.09
CA LEU A 335 10.86 -16.06 2.40
C LEU A 335 12.37 -16.17 2.29
N SER A 336 12.99 -15.30 1.50
CA SER A 336 14.44 -15.17 1.44
C SER A 336 14.89 -14.08 2.41
N ILE A 337 15.48 -14.49 3.54
CA ILE A 337 15.80 -13.55 4.63
C ILE A 337 17.25 -13.02 4.58
N GLY A 338 18.08 -13.56 3.70
CA GLY A 338 19.45 -13.09 3.52
C GLY A 338 20.38 -14.18 2.97
N LYS A 339 21.67 -13.87 2.92
CA LYS A 339 22.71 -14.80 2.44
C LYS A 339 23.38 -15.49 3.63
N ALA A 340 23.56 -16.81 3.51
CA ALA A 340 24.27 -17.59 4.52
C ALA A 340 25.77 -17.26 4.49
N PHE A 341 26.36 -17.07 5.69
CA PHE A 341 27.80 -16.83 5.82
C PHE A 341 28.60 -18.15 5.81
N ASP A 342 28.08 -19.18 6.48
CA ASP A 342 28.78 -20.44 6.72
C ASP A 342 28.46 -21.55 5.72
N ILE A 343 27.72 -21.25 4.65
CA ILE A 343 27.44 -22.17 3.54
C ILE A 343 28.14 -21.65 2.29
N ALA A 344 29.16 -22.37 1.85
CA ALA A 344 29.90 -22.07 0.64
C ALA A 344 29.70 -23.17 -0.40
N PHE A 345 29.79 -22.82 -1.67
CA PHE A 345 29.76 -23.81 -2.74
C PHE A 345 30.56 -23.36 -3.96
N GLU A 346 30.96 -24.32 -4.78
CA GLU A 346 31.60 -24.13 -6.07
C GLU A 346 30.84 -24.98 -7.10
N TYR A 347 30.34 -24.35 -8.17
CA TYR A 347 29.61 -25.03 -9.23
C TYR A 347 30.28 -24.80 -10.57
N SER A 348 30.62 -25.88 -11.30
CA SER A 348 31.32 -25.78 -12.58
C SER A 348 30.98 -26.91 -13.54
N GLU A 349 31.07 -26.59 -14.84
CA GLU A 349 31.13 -27.62 -15.91
C GLU A 349 32.54 -28.17 -15.95
N VAL A 350 32.71 -29.46 -15.63
CA VAL A 350 34.03 -30.10 -15.54
C VAL A 350 34.37 -30.86 -16.81
N ASP A 351 33.38 -31.25 -17.63
CA ASP A 351 33.65 -31.94 -18.89
C ASP A 351 32.52 -31.74 -19.90
N ARG A 352 32.92 -31.68 -21.18
CA ARG A 352 32.00 -31.62 -22.33
C ARG A 352 32.53 -32.51 -23.47
N LYS A 353 31.73 -33.49 -23.86
CA LYS A 353 32.11 -34.46 -24.93
C LYS A 353 31.05 -34.52 -26.02
N LYS A 354 31.49 -34.71 -27.28
CA LYS A 354 30.62 -35.02 -28.42
C LYS A 354 30.91 -36.43 -28.89
N ALA A 355 29.92 -37.29 -28.85
CA ALA A 355 30.05 -38.69 -29.27
C ALA A 355 28.74 -39.16 -29.93
N ALA A 356 28.86 -39.80 -31.11
CA ALA A 356 27.76 -40.50 -31.79
C ALA A 356 26.48 -39.64 -32.01
N GLY A 357 26.62 -38.30 -32.20
CA GLY A 357 25.50 -37.38 -32.36
C GLY A 357 24.86 -36.90 -31.07
N PHE A 358 25.42 -37.21 -29.92
CA PHE A 358 25.07 -36.69 -28.62
C PHE A 358 26.16 -35.74 -28.12
N GLU A 359 25.72 -34.74 -27.37
CA GLU A 359 26.58 -33.82 -26.63
C GLU A 359 26.37 -34.07 -25.13
N HIS A 360 27.45 -34.44 -24.43
CA HIS A 360 27.46 -34.79 -23.02
C HIS A 360 28.00 -33.62 -22.22
N TYR A 361 27.37 -33.30 -21.10
CA TYR A 361 27.73 -32.23 -20.17
C TYR A 361 27.88 -32.82 -18.78
N THR A 362 29.05 -32.67 -18.16
CA THR A 362 29.31 -33.08 -16.80
C THR A 362 29.53 -31.90 -15.90
N TYR A 363 28.79 -31.83 -14.82
CA TYR A 363 28.86 -30.76 -13.82
C TYR A 363 29.23 -31.30 -12.46
N GLU A 364 29.93 -30.48 -11.68
CA GLU A 364 30.24 -30.70 -10.28
C GLU A 364 29.83 -29.52 -9.44
N CYS A 365 29.23 -29.76 -8.27
CA CYS A 365 28.93 -28.79 -7.23
C CYS A 365 29.52 -29.29 -5.92
N ILE A 366 30.52 -28.60 -5.38
CA ILE A 366 31.11 -28.86 -4.06
C ILE A 366 30.41 -27.91 -3.08
N ILE A 367 29.73 -28.49 -2.08
CA ILE A 367 28.97 -27.73 -1.08
C ILE A 367 29.66 -27.95 0.27
N ARG A 368 30.00 -26.86 0.98
CA ARG A 368 30.68 -26.86 2.28
C ARG A 368 29.79 -26.24 3.33
N ASN A 369 29.54 -26.99 4.38
CA ASN A 369 28.83 -26.50 5.57
C ASN A 369 29.87 -26.27 6.69
N HIS A 370 30.11 -24.97 7.00
CA HIS A 370 31.01 -24.56 8.09
C HIS A 370 30.28 -24.31 9.41
N LYS A 371 28.98 -24.65 9.48
CA LYS A 371 28.18 -24.58 10.70
C LYS A 371 28.45 -25.76 11.60
N ASN A 372 28.20 -25.60 12.90
CA ASN A 372 28.23 -26.64 13.90
C ASN A 372 26.98 -27.53 13.91
N THR A 373 26.03 -27.31 12.97
CA THR A 373 24.78 -28.05 12.81
C THR A 373 24.65 -28.56 11.38
N GLU A 374 23.89 -29.61 11.16
CA GLU A 374 23.48 -30.08 9.85
C GLU A 374 22.71 -29.00 9.08
N ALA A 375 22.90 -28.91 7.76
CA ALA A 375 22.28 -27.95 6.90
C ALA A 375 21.50 -28.61 5.75
N GLU A 376 20.22 -28.30 5.64
CA GLU A 376 19.38 -28.69 4.51
C GLU A 376 19.66 -27.76 3.32
N ILE A 377 20.06 -28.32 2.19
CA ILE A 377 20.46 -27.56 0.99
C ILE A 377 19.53 -27.88 -0.17
N SER A 378 19.06 -26.85 -0.87
CA SER A 378 18.41 -26.94 -2.17
C SER A 378 19.36 -26.45 -3.26
N PHE A 379 19.80 -27.34 -4.13
CA PHE A 379 20.62 -27.05 -5.30
C PHE A 379 19.78 -27.22 -6.55
N GLU A 380 19.58 -26.16 -7.32
CA GLU A 380 18.65 -26.11 -8.45
C GLU A 380 19.38 -25.78 -9.78
N PRO A 381 20.20 -26.71 -10.33
CA PRO A 381 20.88 -26.46 -11.59
C PRO A 381 19.93 -26.47 -12.79
N CYS A 382 20.25 -25.65 -13.80
CA CYS A 382 19.56 -25.64 -15.08
C CYS A 382 20.20 -26.62 -16.06
N VAL A 383 19.37 -27.33 -16.82
CA VAL A 383 19.74 -28.19 -17.94
C VAL A 383 19.05 -27.70 -19.22
N TRP A 384 19.67 -27.92 -20.38
CA TRP A 384 19.21 -27.33 -21.61
C TRP A 384 18.80 -28.38 -22.66
N GLY A 385 17.93 -28.00 -23.57
CA GLY A 385 17.53 -28.83 -24.71
C GLY A 385 16.68 -30.06 -24.34
N VAL A 386 16.59 -31.02 -25.23
CA VAL A 386 15.99 -32.34 -24.97
C VAL A 386 17.08 -33.21 -24.38
N TRP A 387 17.06 -33.33 -23.08
CA TRP A 387 18.12 -33.97 -22.31
C TRP A 387 17.70 -35.31 -21.67
N GLU A 388 18.68 -36.13 -21.44
CA GLU A 388 18.57 -37.41 -20.68
C GLU A 388 19.71 -37.48 -19.67
N MET A 389 19.39 -37.78 -18.40
CA MET A 389 20.40 -38.00 -17.37
C MET A 389 21.17 -39.26 -17.66
N VAL A 390 22.49 -39.18 -17.66
CA VAL A 390 23.40 -40.29 -17.90
C VAL A 390 23.84 -40.87 -16.55
N GLU A 391 24.27 -40.01 -15.64
CA GLU A 391 24.73 -40.35 -14.31
C GLU A 391 24.42 -39.22 -13.33
N SER A 392 24.12 -39.58 -12.09
CA SER A 392 23.96 -38.63 -10.99
C SER A 392 24.40 -39.24 -9.69
N SER A 393 25.24 -38.54 -8.93
CA SER A 393 25.75 -39.04 -7.63
C SER A 393 24.69 -39.01 -6.52
N HIS A 394 23.62 -38.21 -6.68
CA HIS A 394 22.51 -38.07 -5.74
C HIS A 394 21.16 -38.13 -6.46
N GLU A 395 20.13 -38.45 -5.72
CA GLU A 395 18.75 -38.37 -6.23
C GLU A 395 18.36 -36.93 -6.56
N PHE A 396 17.62 -36.75 -7.63
CA PHE A 396 17.14 -35.44 -8.06
C PHE A 396 15.66 -35.46 -8.41
N ILE A 397 15.03 -34.32 -8.30
CA ILE A 397 13.64 -34.08 -8.72
C ILE A 397 13.69 -33.25 -9.99
N LYS A 398 12.94 -33.64 -11.02
CA LYS A 398 12.74 -32.83 -12.21
C LYS A 398 11.64 -31.79 -11.93
N LYS A 399 11.99 -30.56 -11.55
CA LYS A 399 11.04 -29.47 -11.30
C LYS A 399 10.33 -29.02 -12.56
N THR A 400 11.09 -28.79 -13.62
CA THR A 400 10.59 -28.38 -14.95
C THR A 400 11.33 -29.12 -16.05
N ALA A 401 11.04 -28.81 -17.30
CA ALA A 401 11.78 -29.36 -18.44
C ALA A 401 13.28 -28.99 -18.43
N THR A 402 13.63 -27.89 -17.80
CA THR A 402 14.98 -27.30 -17.80
C THR A 402 15.59 -27.11 -16.42
N GLN A 403 14.91 -27.50 -15.35
CA GLN A 403 15.39 -27.32 -13.98
C GLN A 403 15.30 -28.60 -13.17
N LEU A 404 16.39 -28.94 -12.53
CA LEU A 404 16.51 -30.04 -11.55
C LEU A 404 16.51 -29.47 -10.13
N GLU A 405 16.19 -30.27 -9.15
CA GLU A 405 16.35 -29.96 -7.72
C GLU A 405 17.02 -31.14 -7.02
N TYR A 406 18.14 -30.88 -6.37
CA TYR A 406 18.79 -31.76 -5.42
C TYR A 406 18.47 -31.26 -4.01
N ARG A 407 17.91 -32.13 -3.17
CA ARG A 407 17.69 -31.88 -1.74
C ARG A 407 18.72 -32.67 -0.97
N LEU A 408 19.58 -31.99 -0.26
CA LEU A 408 20.76 -32.57 0.36
C LEU A 408 20.80 -32.20 1.84
N SER A 409 21.11 -33.14 2.70
CA SER A 409 21.48 -32.86 4.06
C SER A 409 23.02 -32.92 4.15
N VAL A 410 23.63 -31.77 4.54
CA VAL A 410 25.08 -31.64 4.66
C VAL A 410 25.43 -31.58 6.15
N PRO A 411 26.15 -32.59 6.71
CA PRO A 411 26.50 -32.61 8.12
C PRO A 411 27.33 -31.39 8.56
N ALA A 412 27.39 -31.14 9.87
CA ALA A 412 28.22 -30.12 10.46
C ALA A 412 29.70 -30.26 10.03
N ASP A 413 30.37 -29.13 9.80
CA ASP A 413 31.79 -29.05 9.43
C ASP A 413 32.20 -30.04 8.32
N SER A 414 31.36 -30.20 7.30
CA SER A 414 31.60 -31.19 6.24
C SER A 414 31.35 -30.64 4.84
N GLU A 415 31.78 -31.42 3.85
CA GLU A 415 31.56 -31.09 2.44
C GLU A 415 30.87 -32.27 1.71
N VAL A 416 30.04 -31.92 0.72
CA VAL A 416 29.35 -32.88 -0.15
C VAL A 416 29.63 -32.50 -1.60
N LEU A 417 30.02 -33.49 -2.43
CA LEU A 417 30.18 -33.36 -3.86
C LEU A 417 28.94 -33.90 -4.58
N VAL A 418 28.27 -33.05 -5.30
CA VAL A 418 27.22 -33.44 -6.25
C VAL A 418 27.79 -33.42 -7.65
N ARG A 419 27.81 -34.58 -8.31
CA ARG A 419 28.25 -34.74 -9.70
C ARG A 419 27.11 -35.32 -10.53
N PHE A 420 26.87 -34.73 -11.70
CA PHE A 420 25.89 -35.26 -12.64
C PHE A 420 26.33 -35.06 -14.09
N GLU A 421 25.94 -36.00 -14.93
CA GLU A 421 26.15 -35.98 -16.38
C GLU A 421 24.80 -36.11 -17.08
N TYR A 422 24.52 -35.22 -18.01
CA TYR A 422 23.38 -35.34 -18.92
C TYR A 422 23.84 -35.24 -20.39
N LYS A 423 23.06 -35.82 -21.27
CA LYS A 423 23.31 -35.76 -22.72
C LYS A 423 22.14 -35.12 -23.45
N ILE A 424 22.46 -34.44 -24.56
CA ILE A 424 21.49 -33.85 -25.49
C ILE A 424 21.63 -34.54 -26.84
N ASP A 425 20.51 -34.95 -27.43
CA ASP A 425 20.48 -35.51 -28.79
C ASP A 425 20.54 -34.37 -29.81
N ARG A 426 21.65 -34.26 -30.55
CA ARG A 426 21.88 -33.29 -31.62
C ARG A 426 21.57 -33.83 -33.01
N ARG A 427 21.18 -35.11 -33.16
CA ARG A 427 20.87 -35.70 -34.47
C ARG A 427 19.58 -35.18 -35.08
N ALA A 428 18.69 -34.66 -34.25
CA ALA A 428 17.39 -34.16 -34.64
C ALA A 428 17.38 -32.64 -35.01
N GLU A 429 18.52 -31.96 -35.08
CA GLU A 429 18.57 -30.58 -35.56
C GLU A 429 18.24 -30.55 -37.06
N VAL A 430 16.97 -30.31 -37.39
CA VAL A 430 16.52 -30.03 -38.78
C VAL A 430 17.08 -28.68 -39.16
N VAL A 431 18.13 -28.70 -40.01
CA VAL A 431 18.63 -27.49 -40.66
C VAL A 431 17.58 -27.04 -41.67
N VAL A 432 16.72 -26.12 -41.28
CA VAL A 432 15.89 -25.38 -42.24
C VAL A 432 16.84 -24.47 -43.02
N LYS A 433 17.33 -24.95 -44.16
CA LYS A 433 17.97 -24.08 -45.15
C LYS A 433 16.92 -23.10 -45.65
N LYS A 434 17.11 -21.81 -45.40
CA LYS A 434 16.41 -20.72 -46.04
C LYS A 434 16.78 -20.68 -47.52
#